data_d8e60568f890d767a385b55c120375f5
#
_entry.id   d8e60568f890d767a385b55c120375f5
#
_cell.length_a   1.000
_cell.length_b   1.000
_cell.length_c   1.000
_cell.angle_alpha   90.00
_cell.angle_beta   90.00
_cell.angle_gamma   90.00
#
_symmetry.space_group_name_H-M   'P 1'
#
loop_
_entity.id
_entity.type
_entity.pdbx_description
1 polymer ?
#
loop_
_entity_poly.entity_id
_entity_poly.type
_entity_poly.pdbx_seq_one_letter_code
_entity_poly.pdbx_strand_id
1 'polypeptide(L)'
;HRGTNRVHGKTQTGIQGEVMSFDANRADLTIGVLGSGAMGRGIVQVAAAGGINVLMMDAKPGAAAEARDFIGKMLQRAAEKGSMSKEDAAAALARIKLVDALADFKTCHAVIEAVVENLDVKRQVFGELENIVAADCILASNTSSLSVTTIAAKLNTPQRFAGFHFFNPVPLMRLVEVIAGLQTDEWVCEALTVIGRRMTREPVRCTDAPGFLVNQVGRGFTLEASHLVYEGISTFADVDRVMRDVCGFRMGPFELMDLT
;
A
#
# COMPACT_ATOMS: atom_id res chain seq x y z
N HIS A 1 53.26 15.03 -35.13
CA HIS A 1 53.55 14.32 -33.86
C HIS A 1 52.26 13.99 -33.15
N ARG A 2 51.94 12.70 -33.15
CA ARG A 2 50.78 12.10 -32.46
C ARG A 2 51.21 11.76 -31.04
N GLY A 3 50.56 12.33 -30.03
CA GLY A 3 50.69 11.95 -28.64
C GLY A 3 49.47 11.14 -28.19
N THR A 4 49.66 9.85 -27.96
CA THR A 4 48.64 8.95 -27.41
C THR A 4 48.62 9.06 -25.90
N ASN A 5 47.58 9.68 -25.33
CA ASN A 5 47.31 9.63 -23.90
C ASN A 5 46.49 8.37 -23.60
N ARG A 6 47.13 7.36 -23.01
CA ARG A 6 46.47 6.25 -22.35
C ARG A 6 45.94 6.72 -21.00
N VAL A 7 44.63 6.79 -20.88
CA VAL A 7 43.95 6.92 -19.59
C VAL A 7 43.87 5.54 -18.99
N HIS A 8 44.56 5.33 -17.88
CA HIS A 8 44.41 4.10 -17.07
C HIS A 8 43.07 4.19 -16.34
N GLY A 9 42.09 3.40 -16.77
CA GLY A 9 40.88 3.14 -16.05
C GLY A 9 41.19 2.33 -14.78
N LYS A 10 40.98 2.93 -13.62
CA LYS A 10 40.93 2.20 -12.36
C LYS A 10 39.63 1.37 -12.37
N THR A 11 39.76 0.08 -12.49
CA THR A 11 38.72 -0.90 -12.16
C THR A 11 38.39 -0.77 -10.67
N GLN A 12 37.25 -0.17 -10.35
CA GLN A 12 36.62 -0.33 -9.06
C GLN A 12 36.12 -1.77 -8.97
N THR A 13 36.79 -2.57 -8.16
CA THR A 13 36.28 -3.87 -7.69
C THR A 13 35.08 -3.57 -6.77
N GLY A 14 33.88 -3.59 -7.34
CA GLY A 14 32.63 -3.59 -6.59
C GLY A 14 32.55 -4.87 -5.78
N ILE A 15 32.37 -4.75 -4.49
CA ILE A 15 31.90 -5.83 -3.61
C ILE A 15 30.57 -6.28 -4.20
N GLN A 16 30.51 -7.48 -4.75
CA GLN A 16 29.25 -8.14 -5.12
C GLN A 16 28.53 -8.45 -3.80
N GLY A 17 27.68 -7.53 -3.34
CA GLY A 17 26.65 -7.87 -2.37
C GLY A 17 25.73 -8.90 -3.02
N GLU A 18 25.44 -9.99 -2.32
CA GLU A 18 24.40 -10.93 -2.72
C GLU A 18 23.14 -10.12 -3.00
N VAL A 19 22.65 -10.22 -4.25
CA VAL A 19 21.38 -9.62 -4.62
C VAL A 19 20.31 -10.40 -3.86
N MET A 20 19.73 -9.79 -2.83
CA MET A 20 18.63 -10.39 -2.07
C MET A 20 17.49 -10.68 -3.06
N SER A 21 17.24 -11.94 -3.36
CA SER A 21 16.18 -12.36 -4.26
C SER A 21 14.91 -12.66 -3.46
N PHE A 22 13.98 -11.73 -3.44
CA PHE A 22 12.65 -11.93 -2.86
C PHE A 22 11.71 -12.50 -3.91
N ASP A 23 11.23 -13.72 -3.71
CA ASP A 23 10.22 -14.32 -4.59
C ASP A 23 8.80 -13.97 -4.13
N ALA A 24 8.23 -12.91 -4.70
CA ALA A 24 6.85 -12.49 -4.44
C ALA A 24 5.80 -13.45 -5.05
N ASN A 25 6.20 -14.39 -5.92
CA ASN A 25 5.29 -15.38 -6.53
C ASN A 25 5.25 -16.70 -5.75
N ARG A 26 6.06 -16.86 -4.71
CA ARG A 26 6.08 -18.07 -3.88
C ARG A 26 4.68 -18.49 -3.44
N ALA A 27 4.41 -19.80 -3.44
CA ALA A 27 3.09 -20.35 -3.12
C ALA A 27 2.72 -20.16 -1.63
N ASP A 28 3.72 -20.15 -0.75
CA ASP A 28 3.59 -20.00 0.69
C ASP A 28 3.71 -18.54 1.16
N LEU A 29 3.59 -17.57 0.23
CA LEU A 29 3.67 -16.15 0.59
C LEU A 29 2.72 -15.85 1.76
N THR A 30 3.29 -15.33 2.82
CA THR A 30 2.59 -14.93 4.04
C THR A 30 2.85 -13.47 4.31
N ILE A 31 1.80 -12.69 4.47
CA ILE A 31 1.90 -11.28 4.85
C ILE A 31 1.29 -11.05 6.23
N GLY A 32 1.89 -10.16 7.00
CA GLY A 32 1.32 -9.60 8.21
C GLY A 32 0.50 -8.36 7.86
N VAL A 33 -0.65 -8.17 8.50
CA VAL A 33 -1.40 -6.90 8.46
C VAL A 33 -1.63 -6.44 9.89
N LEU A 34 -1.07 -5.29 10.22
CA LEU A 34 -1.22 -4.66 11.53
C LEU A 34 -2.21 -3.51 11.46
N GLY A 35 -3.27 -3.59 12.26
CA GLY A 35 -4.45 -2.75 12.20
C GLY A 35 -5.56 -3.41 11.39
N SER A 36 -6.76 -3.51 11.99
CA SER A 36 -7.94 -4.18 11.43
C SER A 36 -9.11 -3.22 11.15
N GLY A 37 -8.84 -1.92 11.12
CA GLY A 37 -9.79 -0.89 10.73
C GLY A 37 -10.26 -1.03 9.28
N ALA A 38 -10.95 -0.02 8.75
CA ALA A 38 -11.50 -0.05 7.40
C ALA A 38 -10.47 -0.41 6.32
N MET A 39 -9.25 0.16 6.42
CA MET A 39 -8.17 -0.12 5.48
C MET A 39 -7.58 -1.51 5.69
N GLY A 40 -7.17 -1.85 6.92
CA GLY A 40 -6.52 -3.12 7.21
C GLY A 40 -7.39 -4.33 6.88
N ARG A 41 -8.68 -4.36 7.28
CA ARG A 41 -9.59 -5.44 6.91
C ARG A 41 -9.79 -5.55 5.39
N GLY A 42 -9.78 -4.42 4.67
CA GLY A 42 -9.86 -4.42 3.22
C GLY A 42 -8.61 -5.00 2.56
N ILE A 43 -7.41 -4.65 3.07
CA ILE A 43 -6.13 -5.21 2.62
C ILE A 43 -6.09 -6.73 2.87
N VAL A 44 -6.48 -7.17 4.08
CA VAL A 44 -6.59 -8.60 4.42
C VAL A 44 -7.52 -9.34 3.45
N GLN A 45 -8.69 -8.77 3.16
CA GLN A 45 -9.68 -9.38 2.26
C GLN A 45 -9.10 -9.59 0.86
N VAL A 46 -8.48 -8.57 0.25
CA VAL A 46 -7.96 -8.68 -1.12
C VAL A 46 -6.70 -9.55 -1.19
N ALA A 47 -5.87 -9.56 -0.15
CA ALA A 47 -4.72 -10.43 -0.06
C ALA A 47 -5.14 -11.91 0.02
N ALA A 48 -6.06 -12.24 0.91
CA ALA A 48 -6.57 -13.61 1.07
C ALA A 48 -7.30 -14.11 -0.19
N ALA A 49 -8.10 -13.24 -0.84
CA ALA A 49 -8.73 -13.54 -2.13
C ALA A 49 -7.70 -13.74 -3.25
N GLY A 50 -6.56 -13.04 -3.22
CA GLY A 50 -5.43 -13.20 -4.12
C GLY A 50 -4.53 -14.42 -3.84
N GLY A 51 -4.96 -15.33 -2.95
CA GLY A 51 -4.23 -16.57 -2.64
C GLY A 51 -3.03 -16.38 -1.70
N ILE A 52 -2.97 -15.28 -0.94
CA ILE A 52 -1.89 -14.97 -0.01
C ILE A 52 -2.33 -15.36 1.41
N ASN A 53 -1.45 -16.00 2.18
CA ASN A 53 -1.68 -16.25 3.60
C ASN A 53 -1.54 -14.93 4.39
N VAL A 54 -2.46 -14.69 5.32
CA VAL A 54 -2.48 -13.43 6.08
C VAL A 54 -2.50 -13.71 7.58
N LEU A 55 -1.57 -13.08 8.30
CA LEU A 55 -1.62 -12.94 9.74
C LEU A 55 -2.16 -11.54 10.04
N MET A 56 -3.28 -11.45 10.77
CA MET A 56 -3.93 -10.18 11.10
C MET A 56 -3.89 -9.94 12.60
N MET A 57 -3.43 -8.75 12.97
CA MET A 57 -3.36 -8.28 14.36
C MET A 57 -3.99 -6.89 14.51
N ASP A 58 -4.57 -6.64 15.67
CA ASP A 58 -4.98 -5.31 16.10
C ASP A 58 -4.61 -5.11 17.57
N ALA A 59 -4.23 -3.89 17.94
CA ALA A 59 -3.93 -3.56 19.33
C ALA A 59 -5.19 -3.55 20.21
N LYS A 60 -6.38 -3.31 19.61
CA LYS A 60 -7.65 -3.32 20.33
C LYS A 60 -8.16 -4.77 20.46
N PRO A 61 -8.34 -5.28 21.67
CA PRO A 61 -8.87 -6.62 21.88
C PRO A 61 -10.19 -6.85 21.12
N GLY A 62 -10.30 -7.98 20.43
CA GLY A 62 -11.48 -8.36 19.66
C GLY A 62 -11.63 -7.72 18.28
N ALA A 63 -10.96 -6.61 17.98
CA ALA A 63 -11.12 -5.91 16.71
C ALA A 63 -10.71 -6.77 15.49
N ALA A 64 -9.64 -7.55 15.61
CA ALA A 64 -9.22 -8.47 14.54
C ALA A 64 -10.27 -9.58 14.30
N ALA A 65 -10.92 -10.09 15.34
CA ALA A 65 -11.99 -11.07 15.22
C ALA A 65 -13.22 -10.48 14.52
N GLU A 66 -13.67 -9.29 14.94
CA GLU A 66 -14.77 -8.56 14.29
C GLU A 66 -14.48 -8.29 12.80
N ALA A 67 -13.23 -7.91 12.49
CA ALA A 67 -12.80 -7.67 11.11
C ALA A 67 -12.81 -8.96 10.28
N ARG A 68 -12.35 -10.09 10.82
CA ARG A 68 -12.39 -11.39 10.14
C ARG A 68 -13.83 -11.85 9.86
N ASP A 69 -14.74 -11.66 10.81
CA ASP A 69 -16.15 -11.97 10.62
C ASP A 69 -16.79 -11.08 9.55
N PHE A 70 -16.46 -9.80 9.54
CA PHE A 70 -16.89 -8.88 8.49
C PHE A 70 -16.37 -9.33 7.11
N ILE A 71 -15.09 -9.68 7.00
CA ILE A 71 -14.49 -10.18 5.76
C ILE A 71 -15.22 -11.45 5.30
N GLY A 72 -15.51 -12.39 6.21
CA GLY A 72 -16.26 -13.61 5.91
C GLY A 72 -17.62 -13.31 5.28
N LYS A 73 -18.38 -12.35 5.85
CA LYS A 73 -19.67 -11.91 5.30
C LYS A 73 -19.51 -11.27 3.90
N MET A 74 -18.44 -10.52 3.66
CA MET A 74 -18.20 -9.91 2.35
C MET A 74 -17.82 -10.94 1.28
N LEU A 75 -16.99 -11.92 1.62
CA LEU A 75 -16.63 -13.03 0.73
C LEU A 75 -17.87 -13.89 0.39
N GLN A 76 -18.71 -14.19 1.39
CA GLN A 76 -19.96 -14.91 1.16
C GLN A 76 -20.90 -14.13 0.22
N ARG A 77 -21.07 -12.82 0.42
CA ARG A 77 -21.87 -11.96 -0.48
C ARG A 77 -21.29 -11.92 -1.91
N ALA A 78 -19.98 -11.94 -2.05
CA ALA A 78 -19.32 -12.02 -3.35
C ALA A 78 -19.65 -13.35 -4.07
N ALA A 79 -19.67 -14.46 -3.33
CA ALA A 79 -20.08 -15.76 -3.86
C ALA A 79 -21.58 -15.80 -4.23
N GLU A 80 -22.46 -15.24 -3.40
CA GLU A 80 -23.90 -15.13 -3.69
C GLU A 80 -24.20 -14.29 -4.94
N LYS A 81 -23.38 -13.26 -5.21
CA LYS A 81 -23.47 -12.41 -6.42
C LYS A 81 -22.78 -13.02 -7.65
N GLY A 82 -22.15 -14.19 -7.52
CA GLY A 82 -21.46 -14.86 -8.62
C GLY A 82 -20.13 -14.22 -9.03
N SER A 83 -19.56 -13.32 -8.21
CA SER A 83 -18.27 -12.69 -8.50
C SER A 83 -17.07 -13.53 -8.07
N MET A 84 -17.29 -14.61 -7.30
CA MET A 84 -16.32 -15.68 -6.97
C MET A 84 -17.06 -16.98 -6.68
N SER A 85 -16.36 -18.12 -6.66
CA SER A 85 -16.97 -19.38 -6.24
C SER A 85 -17.14 -19.46 -4.70
N LYS A 86 -18.01 -20.36 -4.23
CA LYS A 86 -18.15 -20.61 -2.77
C LYS A 86 -16.89 -21.23 -2.20
N GLU A 87 -16.23 -22.06 -2.98
CA GLU A 87 -14.97 -22.74 -2.66
C GLU A 87 -13.83 -21.71 -2.52
N ASP A 88 -13.73 -20.73 -3.44
CA ASP A 88 -12.75 -19.66 -3.37
C ASP A 88 -13.00 -18.74 -2.17
N ALA A 89 -14.26 -18.43 -1.86
CA ALA A 89 -14.62 -17.63 -0.69
C ALA A 89 -14.21 -18.32 0.62
N ALA A 90 -14.48 -19.62 0.74
CA ALA A 90 -14.08 -20.42 1.89
C ALA A 90 -12.55 -20.54 2.00
N ALA A 91 -11.87 -20.79 0.90
CA ALA A 91 -10.41 -20.85 0.84
C ALA A 91 -9.76 -19.52 1.20
N ALA A 92 -10.30 -18.38 0.73
CA ALA A 92 -9.83 -17.06 1.11
C ALA A 92 -9.96 -16.83 2.63
N LEU A 93 -11.12 -17.12 3.22
CA LEU A 93 -11.32 -16.97 4.66
C LEU A 93 -10.38 -17.87 5.49
N ALA A 94 -10.09 -19.08 5.00
CA ALA A 94 -9.20 -20.03 5.66
C ALA A 94 -7.73 -19.56 5.70
N ARG A 95 -7.30 -18.69 4.75
CA ARG A 95 -5.96 -18.09 4.73
C ARG A 95 -5.75 -17.01 5.79
N ILE A 96 -6.83 -16.51 6.42
CA ILE A 96 -6.75 -15.45 7.42
C ILE A 96 -6.62 -16.06 8.81
N LYS A 97 -5.45 -15.82 9.43
CA LYS A 97 -5.17 -16.22 10.82
C LYS A 97 -5.06 -14.99 11.70
N LEU A 98 -5.69 -15.04 12.87
CA LEU A 98 -5.55 -14.00 13.89
C LEU A 98 -4.32 -14.29 14.74
N VAL A 99 -3.62 -13.25 15.11
CA VAL A 99 -2.46 -13.31 16.01
C VAL A 99 -2.55 -12.20 17.05
N ASP A 100 -1.96 -12.43 18.22
CA ASP A 100 -2.13 -11.54 19.37
C ASP A 100 -0.85 -10.76 19.73
N ALA A 101 0.29 -11.11 19.13
CA ALA A 101 1.57 -10.46 19.41
C ALA A 101 2.33 -10.13 18.12
N LEU A 102 3.11 -9.02 18.13
CA LEU A 102 4.00 -8.67 17.03
C LEU A 102 5.02 -9.79 16.73
N ALA A 103 5.43 -10.55 17.75
CA ALA A 103 6.34 -11.69 17.60
C ALA A 103 5.82 -12.79 16.66
N ASP A 104 4.51 -12.88 16.46
CA ASP A 104 3.90 -13.85 15.55
C ASP A 104 4.18 -13.52 14.08
N PHE A 105 4.55 -12.28 13.76
CA PHE A 105 4.91 -11.85 12.41
C PHE A 105 6.30 -12.32 11.96
N LYS A 106 7.08 -12.98 12.82
CA LYS A 106 8.44 -13.47 12.50
C LYS A 106 8.54 -14.33 11.25
N THR A 107 7.44 -14.97 10.83
CA THR A 107 7.38 -15.82 9.63
C THR A 107 6.81 -15.10 8.42
N CYS A 108 6.48 -13.81 8.54
CA CYS A 108 5.96 -13.02 7.42
C CYS A 108 7.07 -12.68 6.44
N HIS A 109 6.73 -12.69 5.16
CA HIS A 109 7.59 -12.25 4.06
C HIS A 109 7.42 -10.75 3.78
N ALA A 110 6.26 -10.19 4.13
CA ALA A 110 6.01 -8.75 4.16
C ALA A 110 5.05 -8.42 5.31
N VAL A 111 5.18 -7.23 5.90
CA VAL A 111 4.23 -6.72 6.90
C VAL A 111 3.70 -5.37 6.42
N ILE A 112 2.38 -5.25 6.33
CA ILE A 112 1.68 -4.03 5.93
C ILE A 112 1.03 -3.42 7.17
N GLU A 113 1.41 -2.20 7.50
CA GLU A 113 0.86 -1.45 8.62
C GLU A 113 -0.31 -0.57 8.13
N ALA A 114 -1.43 -0.62 8.83
CA ALA A 114 -2.64 0.16 8.61
C ALA A 114 -3.26 0.65 9.95
N VAL A 115 -2.40 1.11 10.87
CA VAL A 115 -2.81 1.68 12.17
C VAL A 115 -3.15 3.18 12.03
N VAL A 116 -3.35 3.86 13.15
CA VAL A 116 -3.64 5.31 13.18
C VAL A 116 -2.57 6.12 12.48
N GLU A 117 -2.98 7.20 11.80
CA GLU A 117 -2.09 8.08 11.03
C GLU A 117 -1.30 9.02 11.98
N ASN A 118 -0.37 8.44 12.72
CA ASN A 118 0.51 9.11 13.66
C ASN A 118 1.95 8.64 13.46
N LEU A 119 2.86 9.58 13.23
CA LEU A 119 4.25 9.31 12.89
C LEU A 119 4.99 8.54 13.98
N ASP A 120 4.80 8.94 15.25
CA ASP A 120 5.53 8.31 16.36
C ASP A 120 5.05 6.89 16.61
N VAL A 121 3.73 6.65 16.49
CA VAL A 121 3.15 5.30 16.58
C VAL A 121 3.71 4.40 15.47
N LYS A 122 3.74 4.90 14.22
CA LYS A 122 4.28 4.11 13.09
C LYS A 122 5.77 3.81 13.27
N ARG A 123 6.56 4.80 13.70
CA ARG A 123 8.00 4.60 13.98
C ARG A 123 8.25 3.59 15.08
N GLN A 124 7.47 3.64 16.17
CA GLN A 124 7.58 2.67 17.25
C GLN A 124 7.27 1.26 16.73
N VAL A 125 6.15 1.08 16.06
CA VAL A 125 5.71 -0.22 15.54
C VAL A 125 6.74 -0.80 14.56
N PHE A 126 7.24 -0.01 13.61
CA PHE A 126 8.22 -0.51 12.67
C PHE A 126 9.58 -0.78 13.31
N GLY A 127 9.99 0.01 14.31
CA GLY A 127 11.18 -0.26 15.10
C GLY A 127 11.11 -1.58 15.88
N GLU A 128 9.92 -1.95 16.38
CA GLU A 128 9.70 -3.25 17.02
C GLU A 128 9.68 -4.39 15.98
N LEU A 129 8.93 -4.22 14.87
CA LEU A 129 8.84 -5.21 13.79
C LEU A 129 10.19 -5.52 13.16
N GLU A 130 11.04 -4.52 12.96
CA GLU A 130 12.36 -4.69 12.36
C GLU A 130 13.23 -5.73 13.10
N ASN A 131 13.09 -5.82 14.43
CA ASN A 131 13.82 -6.75 15.27
C ASN A 131 13.18 -8.14 15.36
N ILE A 132 11.96 -8.30 14.85
CA ILE A 132 11.17 -9.54 14.93
C ILE A 132 11.23 -10.33 13.62
N VAL A 133 11.07 -9.63 12.51
CA VAL A 133 10.94 -10.24 11.18
C VAL A 133 12.30 -10.55 10.56
N ALA A 134 12.35 -11.48 9.62
CA ALA A 134 13.56 -11.82 8.88
C ALA A 134 14.15 -10.61 8.14
N ALA A 135 15.45 -10.63 7.85
CA ALA A 135 16.14 -9.51 7.21
C ALA A 135 15.64 -9.18 5.80
N ASP A 136 15.09 -10.16 5.10
CA ASP A 136 14.48 -10.05 3.77
C ASP A 136 12.97 -9.78 3.82
N CYS A 137 12.36 -9.66 5.01
CA CYS A 137 10.96 -9.31 5.13
C CYS A 137 10.75 -7.83 4.79
N ILE A 138 9.83 -7.56 3.88
CA ILE A 138 9.45 -6.20 3.50
C ILE A 138 8.58 -5.57 4.59
N LEU A 139 8.89 -4.34 4.95
CA LEU A 139 8.04 -3.50 5.81
C LEU A 139 7.36 -2.44 4.95
N ALA A 140 6.03 -2.33 5.06
CA ALA A 140 5.27 -1.41 4.23
C ALA A 140 4.21 -0.65 5.05
N SER A 141 4.09 0.66 4.82
CA SER A 141 3.05 1.48 5.45
C SER A 141 1.94 1.83 4.47
N ASN A 142 0.69 1.71 4.92
CA ASN A 142 -0.48 2.18 4.17
C ASN A 142 -0.78 3.67 4.46
N THR A 143 0.20 4.44 4.92
CA THR A 143 0.02 5.89 5.13
C THR A 143 -0.48 6.57 3.85
N SER A 144 -1.34 7.57 4.01
CA SER A 144 -1.85 8.40 2.90
C SER A 144 -1.20 9.78 2.83
N SER A 145 -0.50 10.20 3.90
CA SER A 145 -0.04 11.58 4.03
C SER A 145 1.34 11.74 4.67
N LEU A 146 1.77 10.76 5.48
CA LEU A 146 3.09 10.82 6.11
C LEU A 146 4.18 10.42 5.11
N SER A 147 5.30 11.13 5.13
CA SER A 147 6.46 10.78 4.30
C SER A 147 6.99 9.39 4.67
N VAL A 148 7.08 8.52 3.67
CA VAL A 148 7.64 7.17 3.76
C VAL A 148 9.10 7.23 4.24
N THR A 149 9.88 8.17 3.70
CA THR A 149 11.25 8.46 4.12
C THR A 149 11.33 8.84 5.58
N THR A 150 10.39 9.68 6.04
CA THR A 150 10.36 10.15 7.43
C THR A 150 10.01 9.02 8.41
N ILE A 151 9.11 8.10 8.04
CA ILE A 151 8.82 6.90 8.84
C ILE A 151 10.08 6.02 8.92
N ALA A 152 10.70 5.75 7.77
CA ALA A 152 11.88 4.87 7.67
C ALA A 152 13.15 5.42 8.33
N ALA A 153 13.25 6.72 8.56
CA ALA A 153 14.48 7.39 9.05
C ALA A 153 14.95 6.91 10.44
N LYS A 154 14.14 6.17 11.19
CA LYS A 154 14.49 5.60 12.49
C LYS A 154 14.77 4.10 12.44
N LEU A 155 14.63 3.47 11.28
CA LEU A 155 14.93 2.05 11.09
C LEU A 155 16.43 1.85 10.87
N ASN A 156 16.94 0.69 11.31
CA ASN A 156 18.32 0.28 11.06
C ASN A 156 18.50 -0.19 9.60
N THR A 157 17.44 -0.74 9.00
CA THR A 157 17.41 -1.26 7.62
C THR A 157 16.30 -0.60 6.80
N PRO A 158 16.36 0.72 6.56
CA PRO A 158 15.34 1.45 5.82
C PRO A 158 15.21 1.02 4.34
N GLN A 159 16.21 0.29 3.82
CA GLN A 159 16.24 -0.20 2.45
C GLN A 159 15.11 -1.17 2.12
N ARG A 160 14.60 -1.91 3.12
CA ARG A 160 13.47 -2.85 2.96
C ARG A 160 12.11 -2.24 3.32
N PHE A 161 12.06 -0.92 3.49
CA PHE A 161 10.83 -0.19 3.83
C PHE A 161 10.29 0.59 2.63
N ALA A 162 8.96 0.54 2.41
CA ALA A 162 8.27 1.30 1.36
C ALA A 162 6.87 1.75 1.82
N GLY A 163 6.25 2.63 1.08
CA GLY A 163 4.81 2.86 1.15
C GLY A 163 4.06 1.85 0.28
N PHE A 164 2.91 1.37 0.77
CA PHE A 164 2.00 0.53 0.00
C PHE A 164 0.57 1.00 0.25
N HIS A 165 0.20 2.07 -0.48
CA HIS A 165 -0.98 2.87 -0.22
C HIS A 165 -2.18 2.39 -1.01
N PHE A 166 -3.17 1.84 -0.29
CA PHE A 166 -4.47 1.42 -0.81
C PHE A 166 -5.50 2.52 -0.65
N PHE A 167 -6.54 2.48 -1.47
CA PHE A 167 -7.63 3.46 -1.46
C PHE A 167 -8.91 2.85 -0.89
N ASN A 168 -9.66 3.66 -0.13
CA ASN A 168 -10.92 3.24 0.49
C ASN A 168 -12.09 3.34 -0.53
N PRO A 169 -12.94 2.33 -0.66
CA PRO A 169 -12.91 0.98 -0.05
C PRO A 169 -11.93 0.04 -0.80
N VAL A 170 -10.98 -0.58 -0.09
CA VAL A 170 -9.92 -1.40 -0.70
C VAL A 170 -10.44 -2.48 -1.66
N PRO A 171 -11.53 -3.23 -1.37
CA PRO A 171 -12.02 -4.25 -2.31
C PRO A 171 -12.55 -3.69 -3.62
N LEU A 172 -12.98 -2.43 -3.67
CA LEU A 172 -13.56 -1.77 -4.85
C LEU A 172 -12.53 -0.96 -5.64
N MET A 173 -11.58 -0.35 -4.93
CA MET A 173 -10.55 0.48 -5.54
C MET A 173 -9.39 -0.39 -6.04
N ARG A 174 -9.24 -0.45 -7.38
CA ARG A 174 -8.24 -1.34 -7.99
C ARG A 174 -6.82 -0.81 -7.89
N LEU A 175 -6.65 0.49 -7.75
CA LEU A 175 -5.35 1.14 -7.68
C LEU A 175 -4.66 0.89 -6.33
N VAL A 176 -3.35 0.71 -6.36
CA VAL A 176 -2.46 0.75 -5.20
C VAL A 176 -1.17 1.46 -5.59
N GLU A 177 -0.69 2.37 -4.73
CA GLU A 177 0.59 3.05 -4.93
C GLU A 177 1.71 2.30 -4.21
N VAL A 178 2.80 2.07 -4.91
CA VAL A 178 4.07 1.58 -4.36
C VAL A 178 5.02 2.77 -4.27
N ILE A 179 5.27 3.25 -3.06
CA ILE A 179 5.99 4.49 -2.83
C ILE A 179 7.42 4.17 -2.36
N ALA A 180 8.41 4.53 -3.18
CA ALA A 180 9.81 4.45 -2.81
C ALA A 180 10.18 5.63 -1.90
N GLY A 181 10.59 5.36 -0.67
CA GLY A 181 11.31 6.34 0.16
C GLY A 181 12.73 6.55 -0.34
N LEU A 182 13.45 7.50 0.27
CA LEU A 182 14.80 7.89 -0.18
C LEU A 182 15.80 6.73 -0.19
N GLN A 183 15.65 5.77 0.71
CA GLN A 183 16.58 4.65 0.89
C GLN A 183 15.97 3.30 0.48
N THR A 184 14.75 3.27 -0.03
CA THR A 184 14.08 2.04 -0.44
C THR A 184 14.82 1.39 -1.60
N ASP A 185 15.20 0.13 -1.45
CA ASP A 185 15.81 -0.67 -2.51
C ASP A 185 14.79 -1.01 -3.61
N GLU A 186 15.29 -1.14 -4.83
CA GLU A 186 14.48 -1.43 -6.01
C GLU A 186 13.70 -2.75 -5.90
N TRP A 187 14.34 -3.81 -5.37
CA TRP A 187 13.71 -5.13 -5.20
C TRP A 187 12.43 -5.07 -4.34
N VAL A 188 12.36 -4.13 -3.37
CA VAL A 188 11.19 -3.93 -2.50
C VAL A 188 10.00 -3.44 -3.33
N CYS A 189 10.24 -2.44 -4.17
CA CYS A 189 9.21 -1.90 -5.05
C CYS A 189 8.75 -2.91 -6.11
N GLU A 190 9.68 -3.70 -6.65
CA GLU A 190 9.37 -4.81 -7.57
C GLU A 190 8.49 -5.87 -6.88
N ALA A 191 8.89 -6.31 -5.69
CA ALA A 191 8.14 -7.29 -4.92
C ALA A 191 6.74 -6.80 -4.54
N LEU A 192 6.58 -5.57 -4.04
CA LEU A 192 5.29 -4.98 -3.72
C LEU A 192 4.40 -4.82 -4.97
N THR A 193 5.01 -4.52 -6.13
CA THR A 193 4.30 -4.49 -7.41
C THR A 193 3.72 -5.87 -7.75
N VAL A 194 4.49 -6.95 -7.59
CA VAL A 194 4.00 -8.32 -7.79
C VAL A 194 2.92 -8.68 -6.77
N ILE A 195 3.13 -8.37 -5.49
CA ILE A 195 2.15 -8.60 -4.43
C ILE A 195 0.84 -7.88 -4.73
N GLY A 196 0.88 -6.61 -5.15
CA GLY A 196 -0.30 -5.84 -5.54
C GLY A 196 -1.07 -6.50 -6.69
N ARG A 197 -0.38 -6.99 -7.71
CA ARG A 197 -1.01 -7.73 -8.84
C ARG A 197 -1.66 -9.03 -8.37
N ARG A 198 -1.03 -9.78 -7.47
CA ARG A 198 -1.64 -10.97 -6.85
C ARG A 198 -2.91 -10.64 -6.08
N MET A 199 -2.97 -9.47 -5.44
CA MET A 199 -4.18 -8.94 -4.80
C MET A 199 -5.22 -8.42 -5.82
N THR A 200 -5.01 -8.62 -7.12
CA THR A 200 -5.86 -8.09 -8.21
C THR A 200 -5.94 -6.56 -8.18
N ARG A 201 -4.83 -5.91 -7.81
CA ARG A 201 -4.69 -4.45 -7.86
C ARG A 201 -3.88 -4.03 -9.09
N GLU A 202 -3.96 -2.75 -9.42
CA GLU A 202 -3.16 -2.07 -10.44
C GLU A 202 -2.06 -1.26 -9.71
N PRO A 203 -0.86 -1.81 -9.52
CA PRO A 203 0.19 -1.10 -8.80
C PRO A 203 0.79 0.01 -9.68
N VAL A 204 0.89 1.20 -9.10
CA VAL A 204 1.58 2.34 -9.70
C VAL A 204 2.74 2.72 -8.81
N ARG A 205 3.93 2.82 -9.40
CA ARG A 205 5.15 3.22 -8.68
C ARG A 205 5.28 4.73 -8.66
N CYS A 206 5.61 5.28 -7.51
CA CYS A 206 5.92 6.69 -7.35
C CYS A 206 6.99 6.91 -6.28
N THR A 207 7.53 8.10 -6.24
CA THR A 207 8.47 8.56 -5.21
C THR A 207 7.71 9.17 -4.04
N ASP A 208 8.38 9.23 -2.88
CA ASP A 208 7.85 9.85 -1.67
C ASP A 208 7.74 11.37 -1.85
N ALA A 209 6.52 11.83 -2.09
CA ALA A 209 6.18 13.23 -2.25
C ALA A 209 4.84 13.53 -1.53
N PRO A 210 4.58 14.77 -1.11
CA PRO A 210 3.32 15.12 -0.45
C PRO A 210 2.09 14.77 -1.28
N GLY A 211 1.26 13.83 -0.78
CA GLY A 211 0.07 13.33 -1.48
C GLY A 211 0.36 12.28 -2.54
N PHE A 212 1.59 11.78 -2.63
CA PHE A 212 2.06 10.77 -3.57
C PHE A 212 1.62 11.10 -5.01
N LEU A 213 1.16 10.15 -5.80
CA LEU A 213 0.73 10.40 -7.17
C LEU A 213 -0.75 10.82 -7.24
N VAL A 214 -1.64 9.99 -6.68
CA VAL A 214 -3.10 10.16 -6.89
C VAL A 214 -3.64 11.41 -6.22
N ASN A 215 -3.30 11.62 -4.95
CA ASN A 215 -3.75 12.83 -4.23
C ASN A 215 -3.10 14.10 -4.80
N GLN A 216 -1.87 14.01 -5.33
CA GLN A 216 -1.22 15.13 -6.00
C GLN A 216 -1.97 15.53 -7.29
N VAL A 217 -2.32 14.56 -8.13
CA VAL A 217 -3.12 14.80 -9.34
C VAL A 217 -4.53 15.27 -9.00
N GLY A 218 -5.16 14.65 -7.99
CA GLY A 218 -6.50 15.02 -7.54
C GLY A 218 -6.58 16.46 -7.04
N ARG A 219 -5.53 16.98 -6.40
CA ARG A 219 -5.47 18.39 -5.98
C ARG A 219 -5.53 19.36 -7.16
N GLY A 220 -4.91 19.04 -8.29
CA GLY A 220 -5.04 19.86 -9.50
C GLY A 220 -6.48 20.02 -9.94
N PHE A 221 -7.26 18.94 -9.89
CA PHE A 221 -8.68 18.92 -10.22
C PHE A 221 -9.52 19.88 -9.34
N THR A 222 -9.30 19.85 -8.03
CA THR A 222 -10.03 20.67 -7.07
C THR A 222 -9.54 22.13 -7.04
N LEU A 223 -8.23 22.36 -7.16
CA LEU A 223 -7.66 23.71 -7.14
C LEU A 223 -8.05 24.51 -8.36
N GLU A 224 -7.97 23.95 -9.57
CA GLU A 224 -8.39 24.63 -10.80
C GLU A 224 -9.88 24.95 -10.79
N ALA A 225 -10.72 24.03 -10.30
CA ALA A 225 -12.15 24.28 -10.12
C ALA A 225 -12.40 25.46 -9.15
N SER A 226 -11.63 25.52 -8.06
CA SER A 226 -11.73 26.62 -7.09
C SER A 226 -11.32 27.96 -7.69
N HIS A 227 -10.31 27.99 -8.56
CA HIS A 227 -9.91 29.21 -9.29
C HIS A 227 -11.04 29.72 -10.19
N LEU A 228 -11.72 28.83 -10.96
CA LEU A 228 -12.85 29.24 -11.81
C LEU A 228 -13.96 29.94 -11.04
N VAL A 229 -14.27 29.44 -9.84
CA VAL A 229 -15.30 30.07 -8.97
C VAL A 229 -14.77 31.38 -8.37
N TYR A 230 -13.51 31.41 -7.91
CA TYR A 230 -12.89 32.59 -7.35
C TYR A 230 -12.82 33.76 -8.37
N GLU A 231 -12.53 33.46 -9.63
CA GLU A 231 -12.48 34.43 -10.73
C GLU A 231 -13.89 34.84 -11.23
N GLY A 232 -14.95 34.25 -10.66
CA GLY A 232 -16.34 34.57 -11.03
C GLY A 232 -16.75 34.03 -12.40
N ILE A 233 -16.02 33.07 -12.97
CA ILE A 233 -16.31 32.48 -14.28
C ILE A 233 -17.54 31.59 -14.21
N SER A 234 -17.75 30.87 -13.09
CA SER A 234 -18.88 29.95 -12.92
C SER A 234 -19.23 29.76 -11.44
N THR A 235 -20.31 29.00 -11.16
CA THR A 235 -20.72 28.62 -9.82
C THR A 235 -20.20 27.22 -9.46
N PHE A 236 -20.13 26.89 -8.16
CA PHE A 236 -19.79 25.55 -7.68
C PHE A 236 -20.65 24.47 -8.35
N ALA A 237 -21.98 24.69 -8.40
CA ALA A 237 -22.94 23.73 -8.97
C ALA A 237 -22.76 23.55 -10.49
N ASP A 238 -22.44 24.62 -11.22
CA ASP A 238 -22.26 24.54 -12.67
C ASP A 238 -20.95 23.83 -13.02
N VAL A 239 -19.87 24.07 -12.27
CA VAL A 239 -18.61 23.36 -12.46
C VAL A 239 -18.80 21.86 -12.21
N ASP A 240 -19.46 21.47 -11.11
CA ASP A 240 -19.74 20.06 -10.82
C ASP A 240 -20.61 19.42 -11.91
N ARG A 241 -21.65 20.14 -12.37
CA ARG A 241 -22.53 19.67 -13.45
C ARG A 241 -21.77 19.44 -14.77
N VAL A 242 -20.92 20.38 -15.17
CA VAL A 242 -20.13 20.25 -16.41
C VAL A 242 -19.18 19.05 -16.30
N MET A 243 -18.52 18.87 -15.16
CA MET A 243 -17.59 17.75 -14.99
C MET A 243 -18.29 16.40 -15.00
N ARG A 244 -19.48 16.29 -14.41
CA ARG A 244 -20.27 15.04 -14.49
C ARG A 244 -20.89 14.82 -15.86
N ASP A 245 -21.65 15.79 -16.35
CA ASP A 245 -22.58 15.58 -17.46
C ASP A 245 -21.88 15.68 -18.82
N VAL A 246 -20.81 16.47 -18.93
CA VAL A 246 -20.04 16.68 -20.15
C VAL A 246 -18.72 15.91 -20.16
N CYS A 247 -17.96 15.98 -19.09
CA CYS A 247 -16.65 15.34 -19.01
C CYS A 247 -16.70 13.87 -18.54
N GLY A 248 -17.86 13.39 -18.03
CA GLY A 248 -18.08 12.00 -17.68
C GLY A 248 -17.46 11.56 -16.35
N PHE A 249 -17.11 12.48 -15.47
CA PHE A 249 -16.67 12.15 -14.11
C PHE A 249 -17.85 11.68 -13.26
N ARG A 250 -17.61 10.79 -12.31
CA ARG A 250 -18.66 10.32 -11.39
C ARG A 250 -19.13 11.41 -10.43
N MET A 251 -18.25 12.32 -10.05
CA MET A 251 -18.48 13.46 -9.17
C MET A 251 -17.77 14.67 -9.73
N GLY A 252 -18.33 15.85 -9.50
CA GLY A 252 -17.64 17.09 -9.73
C GLY A 252 -16.57 17.35 -8.66
N PRO A 253 -15.69 18.34 -8.85
CA PRO A 253 -14.60 18.64 -7.94
C PRO A 253 -15.07 19.06 -6.55
N PHE A 254 -16.17 19.80 -6.44
CA PHE A 254 -16.69 20.26 -5.15
C PHE A 254 -17.46 19.15 -4.42
N GLU A 255 -18.22 18.32 -5.14
CA GLU A 255 -18.80 17.08 -4.59
C GLU A 255 -17.71 16.14 -4.04
N LEU A 256 -16.56 16.06 -4.70
CA LEU A 256 -15.42 15.29 -4.22
C LEU A 256 -14.81 15.90 -2.95
N MET A 257 -14.71 17.23 -2.87
CA MET A 257 -14.22 17.95 -1.67
C MET A 257 -15.14 17.76 -0.46
N ASP A 258 -16.46 17.68 -0.67
CA ASP A 258 -17.41 17.42 0.41
C ASP A 258 -17.33 15.99 0.96
N LEU A 259 -16.72 15.07 0.21
CA LEU A 259 -16.58 13.67 0.59
C LEU A 259 -15.27 13.38 1.34
N THR A 260 -14.26 14.21 1.18
CA THR A 260 -12.90 14.01 1.72
C THR A 260 -12.57 14.98 2.84
#